data_cb82d45f46c1471001dc51d188c38468
#
_entry.id   cb82d45f46c1471001dc51d188c38468
#
_cell.length_a   1.000
_cell.length_b   1.000
_cell.length_c   1.000
_cell.angle_alpha   90.00
_cell.angle_beta   90.00
_cell.angle_gamma   90.00
#
_symmetry.space_group_name_H-M   'P 1'
#
loop_
_entity.id
_entity.type
_entity.pdbx_description
1 polymer ?
#
loop_
_entity_poly.entity_id
_entity_poly.type
_entity_poly.pdbx_seq_one_letter_code
_entity_poly.pdbx_strand_id
1 'polypeptide(L)'
;YRHMAREVASIWSSSNPSEAADWAVKLPETGGIQREAVAHVAEQWLHLDSMAAGEWIAQLPQGETRDAATTRVVDGMSRSDPAAAFAWANSVSDEGHRNGLMRHVLDRWNKSDPGAARAAANSANVSPEVRREFDEVFGVAPSPAPEAPSNEQPESVPE
;
A
#
# COMPACT_ATOMS: atom_id res chain seq x y z
N TYR A 1 -20.26 8.07 18.75
CA TYR A 1 -19.13 9.02 18.54
C TYR A 1 -18.39 8.78 17.22
N ARG A 2 -18.06 7.55 16.80
CA ARG A 2 -17.38 7.28 15.51
C ARG A 2 -18.15 7.80 14.31
N HIS A 3 -19.45 7.58 14.27
CA HIS A 3 -20.29 8.03 13.16
C HIS A 3 -20.33 9.54 13.02
N MET A 4 -20.43 10.24 14.15
CA MET A 4 -20.39 11.71 14.16
C MET A 4 -19.03 12.26 13.70
N ALA A 5 -17.93 11.68 14.16
CA ALA A 5 -16.59 12.09 13.73
C ALA A 5 -16.40 11.93 12.22
N ARG A 6 -16.91 10.85 11.64
CA ARG A 6 -16.88 10.62 10.20
C ARG A 6 -17.73 11.62 9.43
N GLU A 7 -18.93 11.94 9.89
CA GLU A 7 -19.79 12.93 9.23
C GLU A 7 -19.18 14.34 9.27
N VAL A 8 -18.66 14.75 10.43
CA VAL A 8 -17.95 16.02 10.60
C VAL A 8 -16.73 16.07 9.67
N ALA A 9 -15.91 15.02 9.65
CA ALA A 9 -14.77 14.92 8.74
C ALA A 9 -15.19 15.06 7.27
N SER A 10 -16.27 14.42 6.87
CA SER A 10 -16.80 14.46 5.48
C SER A 10 -17.24 15.87 5.06
N ILE A 11 -18.06 16.50 5.87
CA ILE A 11 -18.62 17.82 5.56
C ILE A 11 -17.51 18.89 5.58
N TRP A 12 -16.66 18.83 6.59
CA TRP A 12 -15.60 19.83 6.77
C TRP A 12 -14.49 19.70 5.74
N SER A 13 -14.07 18.48 5.43
CA SER A 13 -13.01 18.25 4.42
C SER A 13 -13.43 18.66 3.00
N SER A 14 -14.72 18.72 2.70
CA SER A 14 -15.23 19.20 1.40
C SER A 14 -15.05 20.72 1.22
N SER A 15 -15.03 21.49 2.31
CA SER A 15 -14.91 22.95 2.28
C SER A 15 -13.52 23.44 2.70
N ASN A 16 -12.89 22.79 3.68
CA ASN A 16 -11.58 23.16 4.20
C ASN A 16 -10.83 21.91 4.67
N PRO A 17 -10.20 21.16 3.76
CA PRO A 17 -9.56 19.90 4.08
C PRO A 17 -8.36 20.06 5.03
N SER A 18 -7.62 21.16 4.95
CA SER A 18 -6.49 21.42 5.84
C SER A 18 -6.91 21.57 7.31
N GLU A 19 -7.96 22.33 7.58
CA GLU A 19 -8.48 22.49 8.95
C GLU A 19 -9.12 21.19 9.46
N ALA A 20 -9.82 20.46 8.58
CA ALA A 20 -10.37 19.14 8.91
C ALA A 20 -9.26 18.14 9.26
N ALA A 21 -8.13 18.21 8.57
CA ALA A 21 -6.93 17.40 8.84
C ALA A 21 -6.34 17.73 10.21
N ASP A 22 -6.15 19.01 10.53
CA ASP A 22 -5.65 19.46 11.82
C ASP A 22 -6.56 19.07 13.00
N TRP A 23 -7.85 19.00 12.76
CA TRP A 23 -8.81 18.51 13.74
C TRP A 23 -8.75 16.98 13.88
N ALA A 24 -8.71 16.26 12.78
CA ALA A 24 -8.74 14.81 12.78
C ALA A 24 -7.57 14.19 13.53
N VAL A 25 -6.36 14.76 13.38
CA VAL A 25 -5.16 14.27 14.09
C VAL A 25 -5.18 14.52 15.59
N LYS A 26 -6.04 15.43 16.08
CA LYS A 26 -6.22 15.74 17.51
C LYS A 26 -7.28 14.88 18.18
N LEU A 27 -8.00 14.05 17.44
CA LEU A 27 -8.99 13.15 18.00
C LEU A 27 -8.32 12.04 18.83
N PRO A 28 -9.04 11.47 19.83
CA PRO A 28 -8.52 10.35 20.59
C PRO A 28 -8.21 9.14 19.70
N GLU A 29 -7.07 8.52 19.92
CA GLU A 29 -6.69 7.28 19.21
C GLU A 29 -7.57 6.09 19.63
N THR A 30 -8.18 6.18 20.81
CA THR A 30 -9.04 5.13 21.37
C THR A 30 -10.25 4.83 20.49
N GLY A 31 -10.51 3.57 20.28
CA GLY A 31 -11.67 3.09 19.51
C GLY A 31 -11.56 3.35 18.00
N GLY A 32 -10.40 3.77 17.48
CA GLY A 32 -10.18 3.98 16.06
C GLY A 32 -10.84 5.25 15.49
N ILE A 33 -11.30 6.17 16.35
CA ILE A 33 -11.99 7.40 15.93
C ILE A 33 -11.05 8.28 15.11
N GLN A 34 -9.83 8.51 15.60
CA GLN A 34 -8.81 9.30 14.92
C GLN A 34 -8.47 8.67 13.56
N ARG A 35 -8.20 7.37 13.55
CA ARG A 35 -7.84 6.63 12.34
C ARG A 35 -8.89 6.75 11.24
N GLU A 36 -10.18 6.58 11.59
CA GLU A 36 -11.26 6.71 10.62
C GLU A 36 -11.43 8.15 10.12
N ALA A 37 -11.35 9.14 11.01
CA ALA A 37 -11.45 10.55 10.62
C ALA A 37 -10.29 10.97 9.70
N VAL A 38 -9.05 10.62 10.04
CA VAL A 38 -7.86 10.89 9.23
C VAL A 38 -7.95 10.22 7.86
N ALA A 39 -8.35 8.94 7.82
CA ALA A 39 -8.52 8.22 6.56
C ALA A 39 -9.60 8.85 5.66
N HIS A 40 -10.68 9.34 6.26
CA HIS A 40 -11.76 9.98 5.51
C HIS A 40 -11.38 11.36 4.99
N VAL A 41 -10.69 12.15 5.80
CA VAL A 41 -10.12 13.45 5.35
C VAL A 41 -9.15 13.22 4.20
N ALA A 42 -8.26 12.24 4.31
CA ALA A 42 -7.31 11.87 3.26
C ALA A 42 -8.00 11.55 1.94
N GLU A 43 -9.06 10.73 1.98
CA GLU A 43 -9.86 10.36 0.82
C GLU A 43 -10.53 11.58 0.16
N GLN A 44 -11.17 12.44 0.94
CA GLN A 44 -11.84 13.64 0.41
C GLN A 44 -10.82 14.65 -0.13
N TRP A 45 -9.74 14.88 0.59
CA TRP A 45 -8.70 15.82 0.16
C TRP A 45 -8.00 15.35 -1.12
N LEU A 46 -7.81 14.04 -1.29
CA LEU A 46 -7.25 13.47 -2.50
C LEU A 46 -8.05 13.83 -3.76
N HIS A 47 -9.38 13.89 -3.66
CA HIS A 47 -10.26 14.29 -4.77
C HIS A 47 -10.21 15.78 -5.08
N LEU A 48 -9.88 16.62 -4.10
CA LEU A 48 -9.80 18.08 -4.24
C LEU A 48 -8.42 18.53 -4.70
N ASP A 49 -7.36 18.02 -4.02
CA ASP A 49 -5.97 18.33 -4.29
C ASP A 49 -5.11 17.13 -3.88
N SER A 50 -4.81 16.28 -4.85
CA SER A 50 -4.05 15.04 -4.62
C SER A 50 -2.62 15.28 -4.15
N MET A 51 -2.01 16.41 -4.57
CA MET A 51 -0.63 16.74 -4.17
C MET A 51 -0.59 17.16 -2.70
N ALA A 52 -1.43 18.10 -2.30
CA ALA A 52 -1.51 18.56 -0.91
C ALA A 52 -1.92 17.43 0.04
N ALA A 53 -2.86 16.58 -0.35
CA ALA A 53 -3.26 15.40 0.42
C ALA A 53 -2.09 14.43 0.61
N GLY A 54 -1.32 14.17 -0.46
CA GLY A 54 -0.14 13.31 -0.42
C GLY A 54 0.94 13.85 0.51
N GLU A 55 1.24 15.14 0.43
CA GLU A 55 2.21 15.81 1.32
C GLU A 55 1.79 15.71 2.79
N TRP A 56 0.51 15.93 3.08
CA TRP A 56 -0.01 15.81 4.44
C TRP A 56 0.11 14.37 4.98
N ILE A 57 -0.29 13.37 4.20
CA ILE A 57 -0.20 11.96 4.61
C ILE A 57 1.25 11.56 4.86
N ALA A 58 2.19 12.04 4.02
CA ALA A 58 3.61 11.76 4.19
C ALA A 58 4.19 12.34 5.50
N GLN A 59 3.60 13.40 6.04
CA GLN A 59 3.99 14.02 7.32
C GLN A 59 3.38 13.32 8.54
N LEU A 60 2.36 12.50 8.38
CA LEU A 60 1.78 11.74 9.48
C LEU A 60 2.82 10.77 10.08
N PRO A 61 2.82 10.58 11.41
CA PRO A 61 3.64 9.57 12.05
C PRO A 61 3.36 8.17 11.46
N GLN A 62 4.39 7.35 11.32
CA GLN A 62 4.20 5.96 10.91
C GLN A 62 3.36 5.22 11.94
N GLY A 63 2.45 4.37 11.47
CA GLY A 63 1.53 3.59 12.30
C GLY A 63 0.15 3.43 11.66
N GLU A 64 -0.75 2.82 12.41
CA GLU A 64 -2.09 2.42 11.93
C GLU A 64 -2.91 3.58 11.33
N THR A 65 -2.80 4.79 11.87
CA THR A 65 -3.53 5.96 11.38
C THR A 65 -3.06 6.37 9.98
N ARG A 66 -1.73 6.45 9.78
CA ARG A 66 -1.16 6.71 8.46
C ARG A 66 -1.45 5.59 7.48
N ASP A 67 -1.32 4.34 7.91
CA ASP A 67 -1.59 3.16 7.08
C ASP A 67 -3.05 3.13 6.61
N ALA A 68 -4.00 3.50 7.47
CA ALA A 68 -5.41 3.63 7.11
C ALA A 68 -5.66 4.73 6.07
N ALA A 69 -5.04 5.90 6.23
CA ALA A 69 -5.10 6.98 5.26
C ALA A 69 -4.50 6.54 3.91
N THR A 70 -3.33 5.91 3.94
CA THR A 70 -2.67 5.37 2.75
C THR A 70 -3.53 4.34 2.04
N THR A 71 -4.20 3.47 2.76
CA THR A 71 -5.12 2.47 2.19
C THR A 71 -6.25 3.14 1.39
N ARG A 72 -6.85 4.20 1.93
CA ARG A 72 -7.90 4.96 1.21
C ARG A 72 -7.37 5.60 -0.07
N VAL A 73 -6.16 6.15 -0.03
CA VAL A 73 -5.50 6.70 -1.21
C VAL A 73 -5.26 5.63 -2.26
N VAL A 74 -4.73 4.48 -1.86
CA VAL A 74 -4.48 3.34 -2.76
C VAL A 74 -5.78 2.87 -3.42
N ASP A 75 -6.84 2.69 -2.66
CA ASP A 75 -8.15 2.28 -3.19
C ASP A 75 -8.70 3.30 -4.20
N GLY A 76 -8.59 4.59 -3.90
CA GLY A 76 -9.04 5.67 -4.77
C GLY A 76 -8.24 5.77 -6.07
N MET A 77 -6.92 5.60 -6.00
CA MET A 77 -6.01 5.77 -7.14
C MET A 77 -5.83 4.50 -7.97
N SER A 78 -6.15 3.32 -7.46
CA SER A 78 -5.84 2.04 -8.10
C SER A 78 -6.44 1.85 -9.50
N ARG A 79 -7.44 2.65 -9.86
CA ARG A 79 -8.07 2.64 -11.20
C ARG A 79 -7.53 3.71 -12.13
N SER A 80 -7.26 4.90 -11.60
CA SER A 80 -6.84 6.07 -12.38
C SER A 80 -5.35 6.17 -12.55
N ASP A 81 -4.59 5.82 -11.52
CA ASP A 81 -3.14 5.85 -11.49
C ASP A 81 -2.59 4.67 -10.66
N PRO A 82 -2.57 3.46 -11.23
CA PRO A 82 -2.12 2.27 -10.54
C PRO A 82 -0.62 2.32 -10.17
N ALA A 83 0.20 3.05 -10.93
CA ALA A 83 1.62 3.21 -10.61
C ALA A 83 1.80 4.00 -9.31
N ALA A 84 1.10 5.13 -9.16
CA ALA A 84 1.10 5.89 -7.92
C ALA A 84 0.46 5.10 -6.77
N ALA A 85 -0.64 4.38 -7.01
CA ALA A 85 -1.26 3.50 -6.02
C ALA A 85 -0.29 2.42 -5.51
N PHE A 86 0.49 1.82 -6.39
CA PHE A 86 1.51 0.82 -6.03
C PHE A 86 2.62 1.43 -5.17
N ALA A 87 3.11 2.62 -5.52
CA ALA A 87 4.10 3.35 -4.74
C ALA A 87 3.57 3.71 -3.33
N TRP A 88 2.33 4.15 -3.23
CA TRP A 88 1.66 4.41 -1.95
C TRP A 88 1.51 3.13 -1.11
N ALA A 89 1.07 2.04 -1.72
CA ALA A 89 0.96 0.74 -1.05
C ALA A 89 2.30 0.29 -0.45
N ASN A 90 3.40 0.51 -1.17
CA ASN A 90 4.76 0.18 -0.69
C ASN A 90 5.21 1.04 0.51
N SER A 91 4.57 2.17 0.79
CA SER A 91 4.88 3.03 1.93
C SER A 91 4.19 2.63 3.24
N VAL A 92 3.32 1.64 3.22
CA VAL A 92 2.60 1.14 4.41
C VAL A 92 3.58 0.52 5.39
N SER A 93 3.43 0.83 6.68
CA SER A 93 4.36 0.42 7.73
C SER A 93 4.25 -1.07 8.06
N ASP A 94 3.03 -1.58 8.20
CA ASP A 94 2.78 -2.99 8.45
C ASP A 94 3.09 -3.82 7.21
N GLU A 95 3.98 -4.80 7.35
CA GLU A 95 4.48 -5.60 6.23
C GLU A 95 3.39 -6.45 5.58
N GLY A 96 2.57 -7.12 6.37
CA GLY A 96 1.49 -7.95 5.86
C GLY A 96 0.44 -7.13 5.11
N HIS A 97 0.06 -5.99 5.67
CA HIS A 97 -0.87 -5.06 5.06
C HIS A 97 -0.29 -4.45 3.78
N ARG A 98 0.98 -4.01 3.80
CA ARG A 98 1.71 -3.50 2.64
C ARG A 98 1.69 -4.49 1.47
N ASN A 99 2.08 -5.73 1.72
CA ASN A 99 2.15 -6.77 0.71
C ASN A 99 0.77 -7.10 0.14
N GLY A 100 -0.26 -7.15 0.98
CA GLY A 100 -1.64 -7.34 0.56
C GLY A 100 -2.16 -6.22 -0.34
N LEU A 101 -1.88 -4.95 0.00
CA LEU A 101 -2.25 -3.80 -0.83
C LEU A 101 -1.49 -3.78 -2.16
N MET A 102 -0.19 -4.04 -2.15
CA MET A 102 0.61 -4.11 -3.38
C MET A 102 0.07 -5.19 -4.32
N ARG A 103 -0.23 -6.38 -3.79
CA ARG A 103 -0.84 -7.47 -4.57
C ARG A 103 -2.21 -7.07 -5.14
N HIS A 104 -3.03 -6.39 -4.36
CA HIS A 104 -4.34 -5.91 -4.81
C HIS A 104 -4.22 -4.92 -5.97
N VAL A 105 -3.28 -3.97 -5.89
CA VAL A 105 -3.00 -3.03 -6.98
C VAL A 105 -2.51 -3.77 -8.22
N LEU A 106 -1.57 -4.71 -8.07
CA LEU A 106 -1.04 -5.50 -9.18
C LEU A 106 -2.13 -6.33 -9.87
N ASP A 107 -3.04 -6.96 -9.12
CA ASP A 107 -4.15 -7.73 -9.69
C ASP A 107 -5.05 -6.87 -10.58
N ARG A 108 -5.37 -5.66 -10.13
CA ARG A 108 -6.14 -4.70 -10.93
C ARG A 108 -5.36 -4.18 -12.13
N TRP A 109 -4.13 -3.78 -11.91
CA TRP A 109 -3.26 -3.24 -12.95
C TRP A 109 -2.96 -4.27 -14.04
N ASN A 110 -2.78 -5.52 -13.68
CA ASN A 110 -2.58 -6.62 -14.63
C ASN A 110 -3.74 -6.77 -15.63
N LYS A 111 -4.95 -6.41 -15.24
CA LYS A 111 -6.14 -6.44 -16.13
C LYS A 111 -6.14 -5.33 -17.17
N SER A 112 -5.50 -4.20 -16.89
CA SER A 112 -5.46 -3.03 -17.78
C SER A 112 -4.13 -2.91 -18.53
N ASP A 113 -3.00 -3.14 -17.86
CA ASP A 113 -1.66 -3.07 -18.42
C ASP A 113 -0.75 -4.09 -17.73
N PRO A 114 -0.74 -5.36 -18.21
CA PRO A 114 0.06 -6.43 -17.62
C PRO A 114 1.56 -6.18 -17.72
N GLY A 115 2.02 -5.48 -18.75
CA GLY A 115 3.45 -5.16 -18.95
C GLY A 115 3.97 -4.21 -17.87
N ALA A 116 3.26 -3.10 -17.64
CA ALA A 116 3.61 -2.12 -16.62
C ALA A 116 3.49 -2.70 -15.21
N ALA A 117 2.43 -3.46 -14.92
CA ALA A 117 2.25 -4.13 -13.64
C ALA A 117 3.39 -5.10 -13.32
N ARG A 118 3.79 -5.91 -14.29
CA ARG A 118 4.93 -6.83 -14.13
C ARG A 118 6.25 -6.10 -13.90
N ALA A 119 6.50 -5.02 -14.64
CA ALA A 119 7.69 -4.20 -14.45
C ALA A 119 7.76 -3.60 -13.03
N ALA A 120 6.65 -3.09 -12.51
CA ALA A 120 6.54 -2.57 -11.14
C ALA A 120 6.77 -3.67 -10.10
N ALA A 121 6.16 -4.84 -10.27
CA ALA A 121 6.37 -6.00 -9.40
C ALA A 121 7.84 -6.43 -9.37
N ASN A 122 8.51 -6.48 -10.50
CA ASN A 122 9.92 -6.87 -10.60
C ASN A 122 10.86 -5.85 -9.97
N SER A 123 10.51 -4.57 -9.98
CA SER A 123 11.30 -3.50 -9.38
C SER A 123 11.11 -3.40 -7.86
N ALA A 124 10.07 -4.02 -7.31
CA ALA A 124 9.78 -3.96 -5.88
C ALA A 124 10.80 -4.76 -5.07
N ASN A 125 11.32 -4.15 -4.00
CA ASN A 125 12.21 -4.83 -3.05
C ASN A 125 11.38 -5.58 -2.01
N VAL A 126 11.05 -6.83 -2.32
CA VAL A 126 10.23 -7.71 -1.50
C VAL A 126 10.93 -9.04 -1.26
N SER A 127 10.50 -9.77 -0.23
CA SER A 127 11.02 -11.11 0.08
C SER A 127 10.73 -12.11 -1.06
N PRO A 128 11.48 -13.23 -1.14
CA PRO A 128 11.21 -14.27 -2.13
C PRO A 128 9.80 -14.86 -2.06
N GLU A 129 9.22 -14.92 -0.85
CA GLU A 129 7.85 -15.40 -0.63
C GLU A 129 6.83 -14.45 -1.25
N VAL A 130 6.96 -13.15 -0.99
CA VAL A 130 6.09 -12.12 -1.58
C VAL A 130 6.27 -12.03 -3.08
N ARG A 131 7.50 -12.24 -3.58
CA ARG A 131 7.77 -12.32 -5.01
C ARG A 131 6.95 -13.43 -5.67
N ARG A 132 6.90 -14.61 -5.07
CA ARG A 132 6.08 -15.72 -5.56
C ARG A 132 4.59 -15.37 -5.58
N GLU A 133 4.10 -14.69 -4.54
CA GLU A 133 2.71 -14.23 -4.52
C GLU A 133 2.40 -13.23 -5.64
N PHE A 134 3.36 -12.37 -5.97
CA PHE A 134 3.20 -11.45 -7.11
C PHE A 134 3.23 -12.20 -8.45
N ASP A 135 4.09 -13.20 -8.62
CA ASP A 135 4.15 -14.03 -9.81
C ASP A 135 2.84 -14.79 -10.07
N GLU A 136 2.14 -15.21 -9.00
CA GLU A 136 0.81 -15.83 -9.12
C GLU A 136 -0.22 -14.88 -9.76
N VAL A 137 -0.14 -13.58 -9.51
CA VAL A 137 -1.03 -12.57 -10.13
C VAL A 137 -0.91 -12.59 -11.66
N PHE A 138 0.29 -12.85 -12.17
CA PHE A 138 0.59 -12.88 -13.61
C PHE A 138 0.47 -14.28 -14.24
N GLY A 139 0.10 -15.29 -13.46
CA GLY A 139 0.01 -16.68 -13.94
C GLY A 139 1.37 -17.29 -14.32
N VAL A 140 2.45 -16.75 -13.78
CA VAL A 140 3.81 -17.30 -13.98
C VAL A 140 4.04 -18.41 -12.96
N ALA A 141 4.50 -19.59 -13.43
CA ALA A 141 4.92 -20.66 -12.53
C ALA A 141 6.07 -20.15 -11.63
N PRO A 142 6.06 -20.47 -10.32
CA PRO A 142 7.13 -20.03 -9.42
C PRO A 142 8.48 -20.51 -9.95
N SER A 143 9.45 -19.59 -10.03
CA SER A 143 10.84 -19.94 -10.37
C SER A 143 11.33 -21.01 -9.39
N PRO A 144 11.95 -22.10 -9.88
CA PRO A 144 12.51 -23.11 -8.99
C PRO A 144 13.51 -22.43 -8.04
N ALA A 145 13.45 -22.84 -6.76
CA ALA A 145 14.43 -22.39 -5.78
C ALA A 145 15.84 -22.66 -6.33
N PRO A 146 16.82 -21.74 -6.07
CA PRO A 146 18.19 -22.00 -6.49
C PRO A 146 18.63 -23.35 -5.92
N GLU A 147 19.03 -24.26 -6.82
CA GLU A 147 19.55 -25.57 -6.41
C GLU A 147 20.75 -25.33 -5.49
N ALA A 148 20.70 -25.95 -4.32
CA ALA A 148 21.86 -25.99 -3.43
C ALA A 148 23.04 -26.56 -4.21
N PRO A 149 24.26 -25.97 -4.05
CA PRO A 149 25.43 -26.47 -4.78
C PRO A 149 25.60 -27.96 -4.51
N SER A 150 25.61 -28.75 -5.58
CA SER A 150 25.87 -30.17 -5.52
C SER A 150 27.22 -30.37 -4.87
N ASN A 151 27.20 -31.01 -3.74
CA ASN A 151 28.43 -31.40 -3.02
C ASN A 151 29.05 -32.57 -3.79
N GLU A 152 29.83 -32.25 -4.84
CA GLU A 152 30.66 -33.24 -5.52
C GLU A 152 31.73 -33.71 -4.51
N GLN A 153 31.52 -34.89 -3.99
CA GLN A 153 32.57 -35.61 -3.24
C GLN A 153 33.70 -35.93 -4.20
N PRO A 154 34.94 -35.62 -3.86
CA PRO A 154 36.08 -36.05 -4.66
C PRO A 154 36.16 -37.57 -4.65
N GLU A 155 36.11 -38.17 -5.87
CA GLU A 155 36.41 -39.59 -6.03
C GLU A 155 37.76 -39.92 -5.46
N SER A 156 37.77 -40.84 -4.51
CA SER A 156 38.99 -41.46 -4.00
C SER A 156 39.65 -42.27 -5.10
N VAL A 157 40.85 -41.87 -5.49
CA VAL A 157 41.73 -42.62 -6.38
C VAL A 157 42.23 -43.85 -5.63
N PRO A 158 42.07 -45.07 -6.11
CA PRO A 158 42.73 -46.24 -5.56
C PRO A 158 44.17 -46.33 -6.08
N GLU A 159 45.10 -46.66 -5.16
CA GLU A 159 46.49 -47.08 -5.48
C GLU A 159 46.54 -48.43 -6.21
#